data_3ef54f46fef65de4eef3da4bc0b20d84
#
_entry.id   3ef54f46fef65de4eef3da4bc0b20d84
#
_cell.length_a   1.000
_cell.length_b   1.000
_cell.length_c   1.000
_cell.angle_alpha   90.00
_cell.angle_beta   90.00
_cell.angle_gamma   90.00
#
_symmetry.space_group_name_H-M   'P 1'
#
loop_
_entity.id
_entity.type
_entity.pdbx_description
1 polymer ?
#
loop_
_entity_poly.entity_id
_entity_poly.type
_entity_poly.pdbx_seq_one_letter_code
_entity_poly.pdbx_strand_id
1 'polypeptide(L)'
;KEGITVRHLTGMSSGLRCIGENDEPTLHEMNASPDWVQFTLDLPMAAEPGTVFSYCSPGMHLLSAILQEAAGMTTLDFARENLFGPLGIREVMWPADPQGVNHGWGDLFLYPEDAAKVGYLWMHGGEWEGRQIVSRKWVEESSHAQIRTGPYWGDDYGYGWWIMTGEDIPQYAASGRGGQRIGVFPALDIVVVTTGGGFEPGEATDLLATAFTSPEQPLPPDPEGEAKLKAAIDALAVPPEPTPVEPLPPVATEVSGRVYRFPSNPLGLASMRLDFNGSAEARLVRTFHDGQPQRDGAIGLDGVLR
;
A
#
# COMPACT_ATOMS: atom_id res chain seq x y z
N LYS A 1 -3.59 23.84 17.15
CA LYS A 1 -2.83 23.03 16.16
C LYS A 1 -1.49 23.66 15.77
N GLU A 2 -1.18 24.86 16.24
CA GLU A 2 0.04 25.61 15.92
C GLU A 2 1.34 24.87 16.28
N GLY A 3 1.31 23.90 17.19
CA GLY A 3 2.47 23.08 17.56
C GLY A 3 2.71 21.83 16.72
N ILE A 4 1.82 21.50 15.77
CA ILE A 4 1.98 20.33 14.91
C ILE A 4 3.10 20.60 13.89
N THR A 5 4.05 19.67 13.79
CA THR A 5 5.15 19.72 12.82
C THR A 5 5.05 18.58 11.82
N VAL A 6 5.77 18.67 10.70
CA VAL A 6 5.93 17.57 9.73
C VAL A 6 6.40 16.28 10.43
N ARG A 7 7.32 16.40 11.39
CA ARG A 7 7.82 15.28 12.19
C ARG A 7 6.71 14.59 13.00
N HIS A 8 5.79 15.36 13.59
CA HIS A 8 4.65 14.82 14.32
C HIS A 8 3.66 14.09 13.39
N LEU A 9 3.44 14.59 12.18
CA LEU A 9 2.61 13.92 11.18
C LEU A 9 3.25 12.62 10.72
N THR A 10 4.52 12.65 10.31
CA THR A 10 5.26 11.49 9.80
C THR A 10 5.42 10.38 10.86
N GLY A 11 5.54 10.77 12.15
CA GLY A 11 5.66 9.86 13.29
C GLY A 11 4.33 9.45 13.91
N MET A 12 3.18 9.72 13.26
CA MET A 12 1.85 9.36 13.78
C MET A 12 1.60 9.90 15.21
N SER A 13 2.10 11.09 15.51
CA SER A 13 2.01 11.72 16.84
C SER A 13 1.51 13.16 16.78
N SER A 14 0.71 13.48 15.79
CA SER A 14 0.17 14.84 15.58
C SER A 14 -0.72 15.34 16.71
N GLY A 15 -1.30 14.43 17.51
CA GLY A 15 -2.29 14.75 18.52
C GLY A 15 -3.68 15.04 17.96
N LEU A 16 -3.90 14.93 16.65
CA LEU A 16 -5.23 14.99 16.05
C LEU A 16 -6.07 13.80 16.52
N ARG A 17 -7.37 14.00 16.70
CA ARG A 17 -8.30 12.92 17.05
C ARG A 17 -8.59 12.06 15.81
N CYS A 18 -7.73 11.10 15.56
CA CYS A 18 -7.92 10.05 14.57
C CYS A 18 -8.25 8.72 15.27
N ILE A 19 -9.09 7.92 14.63
CA ILE A 19 -9.33 6.52 15.01
C ILE A 19 -8.73 5.70 13.88
N GLY A 20 -7.55 5.14 14.14
CA GLY A 20 -6.80 4.31 13.18
C GLY A 20 -7.10 2.82 13.32
N GLU A 21 -7.64 2.41 14.48
CA GLU A 21 -8.11 1.05 14.74
C GLU A 21 -9.46 0.79 14.06
N ASN A 22 -9.86 -0.49 14.00
CA ASN A 22 -11.19 -0.90 13.50
C ASN A 22 -11.49 -0.36 12.08
N ASP A 23 -10.58 -0.62 11.16
CA ASP A 23 -10.72 -0.24 9.75
C ASP A 23 -10.72 1.27 9.47
N GLU A 24 -10.07 2.06 10.32
CA GLU A 24 -9.82 3.49 10.14
C GLU A 24 -11.09 4.34 9.82
N PRO A 25 -12.08 4.41 10.71
CA PRO A 25 -13.30 5.17 10.43
C PRO A 25 -13.04 6.64 10.10
N THR A 26 -12.02 7.29 10.70
CA THR A 26 -11.66 8.68 10.38
C THR A 26 -11.16 8.85 8.94
N LEU A 27 -10.48 7.83 8.38
CA LEU A 27 -10.10 7.82 6.97
C LEU A 27 -11.35 7.74 6.08
N HIS A 28 -12.31 6.88 6.41
CA HIS A 28 -13.56 6.78 5.66
C HIS A 28 -14.39 8.07 5.70
N GLU A 29 -14.42 8.75 6.85
CA GLU A 29 -15.06 10.06 6.99
C GLU A 29 -14.37 11.11 6.11
N MET A 30 -13.03 11.14 6.07
CA MET A 30 -12.27 12.01 5.19
C MET A 30 -12.58 11.73 3.72
N ASN A 31 -12.55 10.46 3.29
CA ASN A 31 -12.82 10.07 1.91
C ASN A 31 -14.24 10.42 1.46
N ALA A 32 -15.21 10.51 2.38
CA ALA A 32 -16.57 10.93 2.11
C ALA A 32 -16.75 12.46 2.10
N SER A 33 -15.74 13.22 2.54
CA SER A 33 -15.78 14.68 2.58
C SER A 33 -15.43 15.29 1.22
N PRO A 34 -15.92 16.51 0.92
CA PRO A 34 -15.61 17.18 -0.35
C PRO A 34 -14.18 17.74 -0.41
N ASP A 35 -13.51 17.91 0.73
CA ASP A 35 -12.16 18.47 0.87
C ASP A 35 -11.41 17.74 1.98
N TRP A 36 -10.47 16.89 1.58
CA TRP A 36 -9.77 16.01 2.51
C TRP A 36 -8.75 16.75 3.39
N VAL A 37 -8.13 17.76 2.82
CA VAL A 37 -7.19 18.61 3.55
C VAL A 37 -7.93 19.41 4.61
N GLN A 38 -9.03 20.08 4.23
CA GLN A 38 -9.82 20.86 5.17
C GLN A 38 -10.44 19.98 6.25
N PHE A 39 -11.00 18.82 5.88
CA PHE A 39 -11.51 17.84 6.84
C PHE A 39 -10.46 17.51 7.92
N THR A 40 -9.22 17.23 7.50
CA THR A 40 -8.14 16.86 8.42
C THR A 40 -7.73 18.06 9.29
N LEU A 41 -7.66 19.24 8.71
CA LEU A 41 -7.39 20.47 9.46
C LEU A 41 -8.47 20.79 10.49
N ASP A 42 -9.71 20.36 10.29
CA ASP A 42 -10.83 20.56 11.19
C ASP A 42 -10.91 19.53 12.33
N LEU A 43 -10.22 18.37 12.19
CA LEU A 43 -10.18 17.38 13.28
C LEU A 43 -9.77 18.00 14.61
N PRO A 44 -10.47 17.72 15.73
CA PRO A 44 -10.09 18.25 17.02
C PRO A 44 -8.78 17.65 17.53
N MET A 45 -8.14 18.34 18.45
CA MET A 45 -7.00 17.78 19.19
C MET A 45 -7.48 16.80 20.25
N ALA A 46 -6.76 15.68 20.40
CA ALA A 46 -6.95 14.67 21.43
C ALA A 46 -5.77 14.59 22.41
N ALA A 47 -4.59 15.03 21.97
CA ALA A 47 -3.36 15.05 22.77
C ALA A 47 -2.45 16.21 22.34
N GLU A 48 -1.43 16.49 23.14
CA GLU A 48 -0.37 17.39 22.76
C GLU A 48 0.49 16.75 21.64
N PRO A 49 0.88 17.50 20.61
CA PRO A 49 1.72 16.99 19.54
C PRO A 49 3.03 16.36 20.07
N GLY A 50 3.36 15.17 19.55
CA GLY A 50 4.56 14.44 19.91
C GLY A 50 4.46 13.56 21.16
N THR A 51 3.32 13.53 21.84
CA THR A 51 3.21 12.82 23.15
C THR A 51 2.57 11.43 23.06
N VAL A 52 1.67 11.22 22.11
CA VAL A 52 0.89 9.98 21.99
C VAL A 52 0.87 9.52 20.55
N PHE A 53 1.13 8.24 20.34
CA PHE A 53 0.91 7.61 19.04
C PHE A 53 -0.60 7.50 18.75
N SER A 54 -0.99 7.92 17.57
CA SER A 54 -2.34 7.71 17.02
C SER A 54 -2.22 7.54 15.52
N TYR A 55 -2.48 6.32 15.04
CA TYR A 55 -2.46 6.05 13.61
C TYR A 55 -3.47 6.94 12.90
N CYS A 56 -3.00 7.79 12.01
CA CYS A 56 -3.78 8.89 11.44
C CYS A 56 -3.50 9.05 9.95
N SER A 57 -4.17 8.27 9.14
CA SER A 57 -4.10 8.37 7.67
C SER A 57 -4.47 9.76 7.15
N PRO A 58 -5.49 10.45 7.67
CA PRO A 58 -5.71 11.87 7.35
C PRO A 58 -4.50 12.76 7.61
N GLY A 59 -3.76 12.54 8.71
CA GLY A 59 -2.53 13.26 9.00
C GLY A 59 -1.42 13.02 7.98
N MET A 60 -1.31 11.80 7.46
CA MET A 60 -0.39 11.49 6.38
C MET A 60 -0.78 12.17 5.07
N HIS A 61 -2.09 12.33 4.81
CA HIS A 61 -2.55 13.07 3.64
C HIS A 61 -2.11 14.54 3.65
N LEU A 62 -2.08 15.18 4.83
CA LEU A 62 -1.53 16.54 4.96
C LEU A 62 -0.06 16.62 4.52
N LEU A 63 0.76 15.57 4.69
CA LEU A 63 2.14 15.58 4.22
C LEU A 63 2.22 15.69 2.70
N SER A 64 1.33 15.01 1.98
CA SER A 64 1.24 15.12 0.53
C SER A 64 0.86 16.55 0.11
N ALA A 65 -0.14 17.14 0.76
CA ALA A 65 -0.55 18.52 0.51
C ALA A 65 0.57 19.53 0.80
N ILE A 66 1.27 19.38 1.92
CA ILE A 66 2.42 20.22 2.30
C ILE A 66 3.55 20.11 1.27
N LEU A 67 3.86 18.87 0.83
CA LEU A 67 4.90 18.65 -0.18
C LEU A 67 4.53 19.29 -1.50
N GLN A 68 3.29 19.10 -1.95
CA GLN A 68 2.78 19.68 -3.20
C GLN A 68 2.84 21.19 -3.20
N GLU A 69 2.42 21.84 -2.11
CA GLU A 69 2.51 23.30 -1.94
C GLU A 69 3.96 23.77 -1.92
N ALA A 70 4.83 23.11 -1.19
CA ALA A 70 6.24 23.49 -1.05
C ALA A 70 7.05 23.26 -2.35
N ALA A 71 6.73 22.22 -3.11
CA ALA A 71 7.43 21.86 -4.34
C ALA A 71 6.85 22.55 -5.59
N GLY A 72 5.62 23.04 -5.54
CA GLY A 72 4.91 23.62 -6.69
C GLY A 72 4.56 22.57 -7.77
N MET A 73 4.51 21.29 -7.42
CA MET A 73 4.18 20.17 -8.31
C MET A 73 3.46 19.09 -7.53
N THR A 74 2.82 18.13 -8.23
CA THR A 74 2.16 17.02 -7.55
C THR A 74 3.15 16.14 -6.78
N THR A 75 2.70 15.49 -5.71
CA THR A 75 3.54 14.54 -4.94
C THR A 75 4.06 13.43 -5.84
N LEU A 76 3.23 12.96 -6.79
CA LEU A 76 3.64 11.95 -7.77
C LEU A 76 4.76 12.47 -8.69
N ASP A 77 4.66 13.69 -9.20
CA ASP A 77 5.70 14.26 -10.08
C ASP A 77 7.00 14.51 -9.30
N PHE A 78 6.89 15.00 -8.07
CA PHE A 78 8.05 15.12 -7.18
C PHE A 78 8.73 13.77 -6.93
N ALA A 79 7.94 12.73 -6.66
CA ALA A 79 8.46 11.39 -6.45
C ALA A 79 9.07 10.80 -7.73
N ARG A 80 8.49 11.05 -8.90
CA ARG A 80 9.05 10.63 -10.20
C ARG A 80 10.41 11.26 -10.45
N GLU A 81 10.55 12.53 -10.15
CA GLU A 81 11.81 13.25 -10.36
C GLU A 81 12.90 12.83 -9.37
N ASN A 82 12.55 12.72 -8.08
CA ASN A 82 13.52 12.64 -7.00
C ASN A 82 13.73 11.24 -6.40
N LEU A 83 12.80 10.31 -6.63
CA LEU A 83 12.85 8.94 -6.09
C LEU A 83 12.69 7.88 -7.19
N PHE A 84 11.55 7.86 -7.86
CA PHE A 84 11.22 6.78 -8.80
C PHE A 84 12.13 6.76 -10.02
N GLY A 85 12.39 7.93 -10.61
CA GLY A 85 13.30 8.04 -11.76
C GLY A 85 14.72 7.55 -11.46
N PRO A 86 15.37 8.02 -10.39
CA PRO A 86 16.66 7.50 -9.95
C PRO A 86 16.69 6.00 -9.69
N LEU A 87 15.61 5.39 -9.18
CA LEU A 87 15.48 3.95 -8.94
C LEU A 87 15.06 3.16 -10.20
N GLY A 88 14.84 3.84 -11.33
CA GLY A 88 14.35 3.20 -12.55
C GLY A 88 12.92 2.68 -12.47
N ILE A 89 12.11 3.19 -11.54
CA ILE A 89 10.68 2.89 -11.38
C ILE A 89 9.89 3.75 -12.36
N ARG A 90 9.19 3.12 -13.29
CA ARG A 90 8.49 3.82 -14.39
C ARG A 90 6.98 3.70 -14.31
N GLU A 91 6.49 2.53 -13.99
CA GLU A 91 5.06 2.22 -13.92
C GLU A 91 4.55 2.49 -12.50
N VAL A 92 3.95 3.65 -12.32
CA VAL A 92 3.44 4.12 -11.03
C VAL A 92 2.05 4.68 -11.22
N MET A 93 1.11 4.21 -10.41
CA MET A 93 -0.20 4.82 -10.27
C MET A 93 -0.38 5.28 -8.82
N TRP A 94 -0.75 6.55 -8.64
CA TRP A 94 -0.98 7.14 -7.33
C TRP A 94 -2.19 8.08 -7.42
N PRO A 95 -3.38 7.65 -6.99
CA PRO A 95 -4.60 8.46 -7.04
C PRO A 95 -4.47 9.77 -6.28
N ALA A 96 -5.32 10.72 -6.62
CA ALA A 96 -5.44 12.00 -5.96
C ALA A 96 -6.84 12.21 -5.42
N ASP A 97 -6.96 13.07 -4.42
CA ASP A 97 -8.22 13.55 -3.88
C ASP A 97 -8.97 14.48 -4.88
N PRO A 98 -10.18 14.95 -4.55
CA PRO A 98 -10.93 15.87 -5.42
C PRO A 98 -10.21 17.19 -5.73
N GLN A 99 -9.22 17.60 -4.93
CA GLN A 99 -8.42 18.81 -5.12
C GLN A 99 -7.13 18.55 -5.91
N GLY A 100 -6.83 17.29 -6.27
CA GLY A 100 -5.64 16.89 -7.01
C GLY A 100 -4.42 16.63 -6.13
N VAL A 101 -4.59 16.47 -4.81
CA VAL A 101 -3.54 16.07 -3.89
C VAL A 101 -3.44 14.55 -3.87
N ASN A 102 -2.26 13.99 -4.20
CA ASN A 102 -2.07 12.53 -4.16
C ASN A 102 -2.31 11.97 -2.75
N HIS A 103 -2.86 10.74 -2.68
CA HIS A 103 -3.17 10.10 -1.41
C HIS A 103 -1.93 9.92 -0.54
N GLY A 104 -1.73 10.78 0.47
CA GLY A 104 -0.56 10.73 1.33
C GLY A 104 -0.53 9.52 2.27
N TRP A 105 -1.68 8.89 2.47
CA TRP A 105 -1.86 7.77 3.39
C TRP A 105 -1.66 6.39 2.74
N GLY A 106 -1.70 6.29 1.40
CA GLY A 106 -1.60 5.01 0.74
C GLY A 106 -1.95 5.06 -0.74
N ASP A 107 -2.49 3.95 -1.27
CA ASP A 107 -2.91 3.76 -2.66
C ASP A 107 -1.80 4.04 -3.70
N LEU A 108 -0.56 3.87 -3.30
CA LEU A 108 0.56 3.87 -4.22
C LEU A 108 0.71 2.47 -4.83
N PHE A 109 0.46 2.35 -6.12
CA PHE A 109 0.56 1.09 -6.85
C PHE A 109 1.92 0.99 -7.51
N LEU A 110 2.67 -0.03 -7.12
CA LEU A 110 3.98 -0.40 -7.65
C LEU A 110 4.00 -1.88 -7.97
N TYR A 111 4.85 -2.29 -8.90
CA TYR A 111 5.21 -3.70 -9.02
C TYR A 111 5.99 -4.15 -7.78
N PRO A 112 5.88 -5.42 -7.36
CA PRO A 112 6.62 -5.92 -6.19
C PRO A 112 8.13 -5.67 -6.27
N GLU A 113 8.73 -5.82 -7.45
CA GLU A 113 10.15 -5.57 -7.68
C GLU A 113 10.51 -4.09 -7.49
N ASP A 114 9.61 -3.18 -7.86
CA ASP A 114 9.82 -1.74 -7.66
C ASP A 114 9.64 -1.35 -6.19
N ALA A 115 8.70 -1.96 -5.48
CA ALA A 115 8.58 -1.81 -4.03
C ALA A 115 9.83 -2.35 -3.31
N ALA A 116 10.44 -3.45 -3.79
CA ALA A 116 11.68 -3.97 -3.25
C ALA A 116 12.86 -2.99 -3.39
N LYS A 117 12.93 -2.22 -4.47
CA LYS A 117 13.96 -1.17 -4.63
C LYS A 117 13.87 -0.10 -3.54
N VAL A 118 12.65 0.23 -3.08
CA VAL A 118 12.47 1.16 -1.95
C VAL A 118 13.01 0.56 -0.66
N GLY A 119 12.69 -0.70 -0.36
CA GLY A 119 13.24 -1.41 0.79
C GLY A 119 14.77 -1.50 0.73
N TYR A 120 15.33 -1.86 -0.43
CA TYR A 120 16.77 -1.91 -0.67
C TYR A 120 17.44 -0.54 -0.45
N LEU A 121 16.84 0.53 -0.94
CA LEU A 121 17.34 1.89 -0.73
C LEU A 121 17.47 2.21 0.78
N TRP A 122 16.47 1.86 1.59
CA TRP A 122 16.52 2.04 3.04
C TRP A 122 17.57 1.13 3.69
N MET A 123 17.64 -0.13 3.28
CA MET A 123 18.64 -1.09 3.79
C MET A 123 20.09 -0.60 3.56
N HIS A 124 20.33 0.09 2.47
CA HIS A 124 21.64 0.62 2.09
C HIS A 124 21.84 2.11 2.44
N GLY A 125 21.12 2.61 3.46
CA GLY A 125 21.31 3.97 3.96
C GLY A 125 20.98 5.07 2.95
N GLY A 126 20.04 4.81 2.04
CA GLY A 126 19.59 5.76 1.04
C GLY A 126 20.47 5.87 -0.21
N GLU A 127 21.42 4.94 -0.39
CA GLU A 127 22.29 4.86 -1.55
C GLU A 127 21.74 3.89 -2.59
N TRP A 128 21.77 4.27 -3.87
CA TRP A 128 21.41 3.46 -5.02
C TRP A 128 22.43 3.64 -6.14
N GLU A 129 23.07 2.55 -6.57
CA GLU A 129 24.09 2.56 -7.64
C GLU A 129 25.18 3.62 -7.42
N GLY A 130 25.67 3.75 -6.18
CA GLY A 130 26.72 4.71 -5.81
C GLY A 130 26.24 6.17 -5.70
N ARG A 131 24.93 6.43 -5.75
CA ARG A 131 24.34 7.76 -5.59
C ARG A 131 23.51 7.83 -4.32
N GLN A 132 23.71 8.87 -3.51
CA GLN A 132 22.85 9.16 -2.37
C GLN A 132 21.53 9.76 -2.86
N ILE A 133 20.44 8.99 -2.81
CA ILE A 133 19.09 9.40 -3.21
C ILE A 133 18.34 10.00 -2.01
N VAL A 134 18.38 9.30 -0.87
CA VAL A 134 17.82 9.76 0.40
C VAL A 134 18.97 9.92 1.39
N SER A 135 19.00 10.98 2.19
CA SER A 135 20.12 11.19 3.11
C SER A 135 20.23 10.03 4.12
N ARG A 136 21.44 9.56 4.38
CA ARG A 136 21.70 8.49 5.36
C ARG A 136 21.10 8.82 6.73
N LYS A 137 21.25 10.07 7.16
CA LYS A 137 20.66 10.55 8.42
C LYS A 137 19.15 10.36 8.47
N TRP A 138 18.44 10.63 7.36
CA TRP A 138 16.98 10.44 7.32
C TRP A 138 16.61 8.96 7.34
N VAL A 139 17.33 8.13 6.61
CA VAL A 139 17.12 6.66 6.66
C VAL A 139 17.30 6.15 8.08
N GLU A 140 18.38 6.51 8.76
CA GLU A 140 18.64 6.14 10.15
C GLU A 140 17.53 6.63 11.08
N GLU A 141 17.14 7.91 11.01
CA GLU A 141 16.07 8.46 11.85
C GLU A 141 14.73 7.79 11.56
N SER A 142 14.37 7.55 10.30
CA SER A 142 13.05 7.03 9.93
C SER A 142 12.87 5.55 10.25
N SER A 143 13.95 4.75 10.18
CA SER A 143 13.92 3.32 10.45
C SER A 143 14.23 2.92 11.89
N HIS A 144 14.23 3.88 12.83
CA HIS A 144 14.36 3.63 14.26
C HIS A 144 13.13 4.12 15.01
N ALA A 145 12.89 3.51 16.19
CA ALA A 145 11.75 3.85 17.03
C ALA A 145 11.77 5.33 17.44
N GLN A 146 10.73 6.04 17.10
CA GLN A 146 10.49 7.43 17.48
C GLN A 146 9.40 7.53 18.55
N ILE A 147 8.45 6.61 18.53
CA ILE A 147 7.34 6.56 19.47
C ILE A 147 6.88 5.13 19.69
N ARG A 148 6.44 4.82 20.91
CA ARG A 148 5.78 3.54 21.23
C ARG A 148 4.33 3.57 20.85
N THR A 149 3.85 2.54 20.17
CA THR A 149 2.48 2.49 19.65
C THR A 149 1.45 2.02 20.68
N GLY A 150 1.90 1.37 21.76
CA GLY A 150 1.04 0.79 22.77
C GLY A 150 0.54 -0.63 22.44
N PRO A 151 -0.26 -1.23 23.35
CA PRO A 151 -0.54 -2.67 23.28
C PRO A 151 -1.44 -3.12 22.13
N TYR A 152 -2.17 -2.22 21.51
CA TYR A 152 -3.04 -2.58 20.37
C TYR A 152 -2.21 -2.91 19.12
N TRP A 153 -1.16 -2.14 18.86
CA TRP A 153 -0.31 -2.30 17.67
C TRP A 153 0.90 -3.20 17.93
N GLY A 154 1.41 -3.21 19.16
CA GLY A 154 2.51 -4.09 19.61
C GLY A 154 3.91 -3.62 19.25
N ASP A 155 4.09 -3.05 18.08
CA ASP A 155 5.37 -2.58 17.57
C ASP A 155 5.66 -1.12 17.97
N ASP A 156 6.90 -0.67 17.78
CA ASP A 156 7.24 0.75 17.81
C ASP A 156 7.06 1.37 16.41
N TYR A 157 7.07 2.71 16.32
CA TYR A 157 6.93 3.42 15.05
C TYR A 157 8.06 4.43 14.84
N GLY A 158 8.59 4.42 13.62
CA GLY A 158 9.56 5.38 13.14
C GLY A 158 8.90 6.54 12.40
N TYR A 159 9.46 6.94 11.27
CA TYR A 159 8.81 7.88 10.36
C TYR A 159 8.35 7.14 9.11
N GLY A 160 7.09 6.67 9.15
CA GLY A 160 6.49 5.88 8.09
C GLY A 160 6.84 4.39 8.12
N TRP A 161 7.57 3.91 9.13
CA TRP A 161 7.98 2.53 9.29
C TRP A 161 7.52 1.96 10.63
N TRP A 162 7.01 0.74 10.62
CA TRP A 162 6.82 -0.09 11.80
C TRP A 162 8.17 -0.68 12.22
N ILE A 163 8.49 -0.64 13.51
CA ILE A 163 9.81 -1.02 14.04
C ILE A 163 9.66 -2.21 14.98
N MET A 164 10.09 -3.37 14.53
CA MET A 164 9.93 -4.65 15.21
C MET A 164 11.28 -5.15 15.72
N THR A 165 11.70 -4.64 16.86
CA THR A 165 12.98 -5.02 17.50
C THR A 165 12.87 -6.18 18.48
N GLY A 166 11.63 -6.55 18.87
CA GLY A 166 11.34 -7.67 19.78
C GLY A 166 11.22 -9.03 19.11
N GLU A 167 11.29 -9.09 17.79
CA GLU A 167 11.24 -10.31 17.00
C GLU A 167 12.58 -11.05 17.02
N ASP A 168 12.56 -12.36 16.72
CA ASP A 168 13.77 -13.18 16.62
C ASP A 168 14.73 -12.61 15.58
N ILE A 169 14.21 -12.03 14.52
CA ILE A 169 14.96 -11.30 13.50
C ILE A 169 14.46 -9.85 13.48
N PRO A 170 15.23 -8.92 14.08
CA PRO A 170 14.84 -7.51 14.08
C PRO A 170 14.66 -6.96 12.66
N GLN A 171 13.56 -6.24 12.47
CA GLN A 171 13.15 -5.72 11.18
C GLN A 171 12.45 -4.37 11.32
N TYR A 172 12.32 -3.68 10.21
CA TYR A 172 11.36 -2.60 10.05
C TYR A 172 10.57 -2.78 8.76
N ALA A 173 9.33 -2.33 8.76
CA ALA A 173 8.45 -2.56 7.62
C ALA A 173 7.49 -1.41 7.34
N ALA A 174 7.20 -1.19 6.06
CA ALA A 174 5.98 -0.53 5.62
C ALA A 174 4.91 -1.61 5.44
N SER A 175 3.82 -1.49 6.17
CA SER A 175 2.73 -2.49 6.16
C SER A 175 1.40 -1.84 5.80
N GLY A 176 0.68 -2.47 4.89
CA GLY A 176 -0.62 -2.04 4.40
C GLY A 176 -1.67 -3.14 4.51
N ARG A 177 -2.92 -2.79 4.29
CA ARG A 177 -4.05 -3.72 4.37
C ARG A 177 -3.92 -4.84 3.37
N GLY A 178 -4.41 -6.02 3.74
CA GLY A 178 -4.50 -7.18 2.86
C GLY A 178 -3.18 -7.89 2.57
N GLY A 179 -2.12 -7.58 3.33
CA GLY A 179 -0.83 -8.22 3.17
C GLY A 179 0.15 -7.46 2.26
N GLN A 180 -0.09 -6.17 2.00
CA GLN A 180 0.91 -5.31 1.37
C GLN A 180 2.04 -5.07 2.37
N ARG A 181 3.27 -5.41 2.03
CA ARG A 181 4.41 -5.21 2.93
C ARG A 181 5.72 -5.01 2.18
N ILE A 182 6.53 -4.11 2.69
CA ILE A 182 7.96 -4.02 2.41
C ILE A 182 8.66 -4.28 3.75
N GLY A 183 9.17 -5.47 3.96
CA GLY A 183 9.94 -5.85 5.14
C GLY A 183 11.44 -5.73 4.87
N VAL A 184 12.16 -5.06 5.75
CA VAL A 184 13.62 -4.90 5.65
C VAL A 184 14.27 -5.57 6.85
N PHE A 185 15.20 -6.49 6.60
CA PHE A 185 15.90 -7.32 7.56
C PHE A 185 17.41 -7.03 7.49
N PRO A 186 17.89 -5.96 8.15
CA PRO A 186 19.27 -5.51 7.96
C PRO A 186 20.32 -6.57 8.36
N ALA A 187 20.04 -7.37 9.40
CA ALA A 187 20.94 -8.41 9.85
C ALA A 187 21.14 -9.56 8.84
N LEU A 188 20.19 -9.74 7.93
CA LEU A 188 20.21 -10.78 6.89
C LEU A 188 20.58 -10.23 5.51
N ASP A 189 20.66 -8.92 5.35
CA ASP A 189 20.79 -8.25 4.04
C ASP A 189 19.65 -8.64 3.08
N ILE A 190 18.39 -8.69 3.61
CA ILE A 190 17.22 -9.15 2.88
C ILE A 190 16.13 -8.09 2.90
N VAL A 191 15.48 -7.92 1.76
CA VAL A 191 14.20 -7.21 1.60
C VAL A 191 13.14 -8.21 1.14
N VAL A 192 12.01 -8.23 1.82
CA VAL A 192 10.86 -9.05 1.45
C VAL A 192 9.70 -8.14 1.09
N VAL A 193 9.15 -8.33 -0.10
CA VAL A 193 7.92 -7.65 -0.51
C VAL A 193 6.82 -8.67 -0.68
N THR A 194 5.68 -8.39 -0.08
CA THR A 194 4.44 -9.14 -0.30
C THR A 194 3.36 -8.22 -0.82
N THR A 195 2.55 -8.75 -1.73
CA THR A 195 1.31 -8.12 -2.20
C THR A 195 0.18 -9.11 -2.06
N GLY A 196 -0.99 -8.68 -1.62
CA GLY A 196 -2.07 -9.62 -1.38
C GLY A 196 -3.43 -8.98 -1.21
N GLY A 197 -4.44 -9.82 -1.13
CA GLY A 197 -5.83 -9.45 -0.87
C GLY A 197 -6.41 -10.20 0.33
N GLY A 198 -5.77 -10.13 1.49
CA GLY A 198 -6.14 -10.88 2.70
C GLY A 198 -5.09 -11.93 3.11
N PHE A 199 -3.87 -11.77 2.64
CA PHE A 199 -2.72 -12.58 3.01
C PHE A 199 -2.06 -12.04 4.30
N GLU A 200 -1.58 -12.95 5.16
CA GLU A 200 -0.85 -12.59 6.38
C GLU A 200 0.66 -12.68 6.14
N PRO A 201 1.37 -11.53 6.06
CA PRO A 201 2.81 -11.52 5.73
C PRO A 201 3.71 -12.23 6.75
N GLY A 202 3.23 -12.44 7.98
CA GLY A 202 3.95 -13.16 9.03
C GLY A 202 4.40 -14.54 8.61
N GLU A 203 3.56 -15.28 7.88
CA GLU A 203 3.91 -16.62 7.37
C GLU A 203 5.16 -16.62 6.48
N ALA A 204 5.32 -15.59 5.62
CA ALA A 204 6.52 -15.47 4.79
C ALA A 204 7.77 -15.13 5.63
N THR A 205 7.61 -14.37 6.72
CA THR A 205 8.70 -14.05 7.65
C THR A 205 9.17 -15.28 8.42
N ASP A 206 8.24 -16.15 8.84
CA ASP A 206 8.57 -17.41 9.54
C ASP A 206 9.39 -18.34 8.65
N LEU A 207 9.14 -18.35 7.35
CA LEU A 207 9.95 -19.11 6.40
C LEU A 207 11.40 -18.61 6.35
N LEU A 208 11.63 -17.30 6.44
CA LEU A 208 12.99 -16.75 6.50
C LEU A 208 13.73 -17.23 7.74
N ALA A 209 13.09 -17.22 8.92
CA ALA A 209 13.69 -17.69 10.15
C ALA A 209 14.12 -19.16 10.08
N THR A 210 13.40 -19.99 9.31
CA THR A 210 13.75 -21.40 9.10
C THR A 210 14.81 -21.61 8.02
N ALA A 211 14.90 -20.71 7.04
CA ALA A 211 15.86 -20.84 5.92
C ALA A 211 17.26 -20.42 6.31
N PHE A 212 17.43 -19.48 7.25
CA PHE A 212 18.73 -18.96 7.68
C PHE A 212 19.13 -19.56 9.01
N THR A 213 20.12 -20.45 9.00
CA THR A 213 20.70 -21.04 10.21
C THR A 213 21.79 -20.16 10.84
N SER A 214 22.35 -19.24 10.07
CA SER A 214 23.33 -18.25 10.53
C SER A 214 23.28 -17.01 9.64
N PRO A 215 22.98 -15.82 10.19
CA PRO A 215 22.98 -14.57 9.42
C PRO A 215 24.39 -14.15 8.98
N GLU A 216 25.44 -14.71 9.59
CA GLU A 216 26.84 -14.34 9.32
C GLU A 216 27.47 -15.19 8.18
N GLN A 217 26.80 -16.23 7.74
CA GLN A 217 27.33 -17.12 6.70
C GLN A 217 26.39 -17.17 5.49
N PRO A 218 26.92 -16.94 4.29
CA PRO A 218 26.12 -17.11 3.09
C PRO A 218 25.65 -18.57 2.97
N LEU A 219 24.43 -18.75 2.47
CA LEU A 219 23.93 -20.09 2.17
C LEU A 219 24.84 -20.76 1.12
N PRO A 220 25.08 -22.08 1.23
CA PRO A 220 25.86 -22.78 0.22
C PRO A 220 25.10 -22.73 -1.13
N PRO A 221 25.85 -22.69 -2.26
CA PRO A 221 25.23 -22.76 -3.58
C PRO A 221 24.35 -24.01 -3.73
N ASP A 222 23.12 -23.83 -4.16
CA ASP A 222 22.17 -24.92 -4.47
C ASP A 222 21.59 -24.76 -5.87
N PRO A 223 22.34 -25.10 -6.93
CA PRO A 223 21.88 -24.97 -8.32
C PRO A 223 20.59 -25.75 -8.63
N GLU A 224 20.36 -26.88 -7.92
CA GLU A 224 19.12 -27.65 -8.09
C GLU A 224 17.93 -26.94 -7.48
N GLY A 225 18.08 -26.38 -6.27
CA GLY A 225 17.06 -25.55 -5.63
C GLY A 225 16.75 -24.29 -6.42
N GLU A 226 17.78 -23.61 -6.94
CA GLU A 226 17.60 -22.44 -7.82
C GLU A 226 16.82 -22.79 -9.09
N ALA A 227 17.11 -23.92 -9.72
CA ALA A 227 16.39 -24.37 -10.91
C ALA A 227 14.93 -24.72 -10.60
N LYS A 228 14.67 -25.35 -9.43
CA LYS A 228 13.30 -25.65 -8.95
C LYS A 228 12.52 -24.37 -8.66
N LEU A 229 13.14 -23.41 -7.99
CA LEU A 229 12.52 -22.12 -7.68
C LEU A 229 12.19 -21.39 -8.98
N LYS A 230 13.13 -21.31 -9.91
CA LYS A 230 12.88 -20.67 -11.21
C LYS A 230 11.73 -21.35 -11.95
N ALA A 231 11.70 -22.67 -11.99
CA ALA A 231 10.62 -23.40 -12.65
C ALA A 231 9.26 -23.14 -12.01
N ALA A 232 9.21 -23.04 -10.66
CA ALA A 232 8.00 -22.71 -9.92
C ALA A 232 7.52 -21.28 -10.24
N ILE A 233 8.42 -20.30 -10.29
CA ILE A 233 8.12 -18.90 -10.66
C ILE A 233 7.58 -18.84 -12.11
N ASP A 234 8.27 -19.49 -13.03
CA ASP A 234 7.87 -19.53 -14.44
C ASP A 234 6.48 -20.18 -14.59
N ALA A 235 6.17 -21.20 -13.81
CA ALA A 235 4.85 -21.85 -13.80
C ALA A 235 3.73 -20.94 -13.27
N LEU A 236 4.01 -20.10 -12.27
CA LEU A 236 3.04 -19.12 -11.75
C LEU A 236 2.71 -18.02 -12.76
N ALA A 237 3.61 -17.71 -13.67
CA ALA A 237 3.38 -16.73 -14.73
C ALA A 237 2.47 -17.27 -15.85
N VAL A 238 2.22 -18.57 -15.89
CA VAL A 238 1.33 -19.19 -16.87
C VAL A 238 -0.10 -19.10 -16.35
N PRO A 239 -1.04 -18.47 -17.07
CA PRO A 239 -2.44 -18.46 -16.66
C PRO A 239 -2.96 -19.90 -16.49
N PRO A 240 -3.85 -20.16 -15.54
CA PRO A 240 -4.46 -21.46 -15.39
C PRO A 240 -5.21 -21.84 -16.67
N GLU A 241 -5.21 -23.12 -17.00
CA GLU A 241 -6.00 -23.62 -18.13
C GLU A 241 -7.48 -23.27 -17.93
N PRO A 242 -8.16 -22.73 -18.94
CA PRO A 242 -9.57 -22.41 -18.84
C PRO A 242 -10.39 -23.65 -18.50
N THR A 243 -11.22 -23.55 -17.47
CA THR A 243 -12.19 -24.60 -17.16
C THR A 243 -13.44 -24.45 -18.01
N PRO A 244 -14.17 -25.53 -18.34
CA PRO A 244 -15.45 -25.43 -19.01
C PRO A 244 -16.40 -24.50 -18.22
N VAL A 245 -17.01 -23.55 -18.93
CA VAL A 245 -18.00 -22.66 -18.31
C VAL A 245 -19.24 -23.46 -17.98
N GLU A 246 -19.57 -23.56 -16.70
CA GLU A 246 -20.81 -24.17 -16.24
C GLU A 246 -22.05 -23.41 -16.77
N PRO A 247 -23.16 -24.11 -17.01
CA PRO A 247 -24.39 -23.46 -17.41
C PRO A 247 -24.76 -22.34 -16.45
N LEU A 248 -24.93 -21.13 -16.95
CA LEU A 248 -25.30 -19.98 -16.14
C LEU A 248 -26.65 -20.22 -15.46
N PRO A 249 -26.81 -19.86 -14.19
CA PRO A 249 -28.09 -19.97 -13.51
C PRO A 249 -29.12 -19.05 -14.17
N PRO A 250 -30.43 -19.35 -14.11
CA PRO A 250 -31.47 -18.56 -14.74
C PRO A 250 -31.41 -17.07 -14.39
N VAL A 251 -31.02 -16.73 -13.16
CA VAL A 251 -30.85 -15.35 -12.69
C VAL A 251 -29.83 -14.55 -13.53
N ALA A 252 -28.80 -15.21 -14.05
CA ALA A 252 -27.81 -14.53 -14.91
C ALA A 252 -28.49 -13.97 -16.18
N THR A 253 -29.42 -14.72 -16.79
CA THR A 253 -30.21 -14.26 -17.93
C THR A 253 -31.14 -13.12 -17.53
N GLU A 254 -31.74 -13.19 -16.34
CA GLU A 254 -32.65 -12.16 -15.83
C GLU A 254 -31.97 -10.83 -15.56
N VAL A 255 -30.71 -10.85 -15.04
CA VAL A 255 -29.96 -9.64 -14.69
C VAL A 255 -29.13 -9.09 -15.83
N SER A 256 -28.83 -9.92 -16.84
CA SER A 256 -27.99 -9.54 -17.98
C SER A 256 -28.53 -8.33 -18.71
N GLY A 257 -27.69 -7.33 -18.92
CA GLY A 257 -28.03 -6.11 -19.62
C GLY A 257 -28.87 -5.11 -18.79
N ARG A 258 -29.33 -5.48 -17.60
CA ARG A 258 -30.10 -4.56 -16.73
C ARG A 258 -29.17 -3.56 -16.06
N VAL A 259 -29.57 -2.30 -16.06
CA VAL A 259 -28.86 -1.22 -15.35
C VAL A 259 -29.49 -1.07 -13.96
N TYR A 260 -28.69 -1.35 -12.95
CA TYR A 260 -29.03 -1.11 -11.55
C TYR A 260 -28.51 0.25 -11.15
N ARG A 261 -29.38 1.13 -10.66
CA ARG A 261 -29.02 2.47 -10.20
C ARG A 261 -28.98 2.53 -8.69
N PHE A 262 -27.99 3.23 -8.16
CA PHE A 262 -27.78 3.38 -6.72
C PHE A 262 -27.97 4.83 -6.31
N PRO A 263 -28.58 5.11 -5.15
CA PRO A 263 -28.51 6.42 -4.54
C PRO A 263 -27.05 6.76 -4.17
N SER A 264 -26.80 8.00 -3.76
CA SER A 264 -25.48 8.39 -3.25
C SER A 264 -25.00 7.40 -2.19
N ASN A 265 -23.75 6.92 -2.35
CA ASN A 265 -23.17 5.89 -1.49
C ASN A 265 -21.65 6.12 -1.38
N PRO A 266 -20.98 5.53 -0.36
CA PRO A 266 -19.56 5.74 -0.13
C PRO A 266 -18.61 5.30 -1.28
N LEU A 267 -19.08 4.41 -2.15
CA LEU A 267 -18.32 3.98 -3.34
C LEU A 267 -18.47 4.95 -4.51
N GLY A 268 -19.29 6.00 -4.39
CA GLY A 268 -19.61 6.91 -5.48
C GLY A 268 -20.32 6.24 -6.68
N LEU A 269 -20.75 4.98 -6.54
CA LEU A 269 -21.30 4.18 -7.63
C LEU A 269 -22.71 4.66 -8.01
N ALA A 270 -22.87 5.17 -9.22
CA ALA A 270 -24.17 5.63 -9.74
C ALA A 270 -24.96 4.50 -10.37
N SER A 271 -24.30 3.62 -11.12
CA SER A 271 -24.98 2.46 -11.70
C SER A 271 -24.01 1.29 -11.96
N MET A 272 -24.58 0.10 -12.03
CA MET A 272 -23.91 -1.14 -12.40
C MET A 272 -24.74 -1.92 -13.41
N ARG A 273 -24.09 -2.55 -14.37
CA ARG A 273 -24.67 -3.51 -15.31
C ARG A 273 -23.73 -4.70 -15.50
N LEU A 274 -24.30 -5.89 -15.51
CA LEU A 274 -23.63 -7.12 -15.87
C LEU A 274 -24.17 -7.60 -17.22
N ASP A 275 -23.28 -7.91 -18.14
CA ASP A 275 -23.62 -8.45 -19.45
C ASP A 275 -23.08 -9.89 -19.56
N PHE A 276 -23.95 -10.87 -19.64
CA PHE A 276 -23.64 -12.26 -19.91
C PHE A 276 -24.00 -12.55 -21.37
N ASN A 277 -23.01 -12.79 -22.19
CA ASN A 277 -23.18 -12.96 -23.65
C ASN A 277 -23.01 -14.42 -24.13
N GLY A 278 -22.95 -15.36 -23.17
CA GLY A 278 -22.79 -16.79 -23.49
C GLY A 278 -21.34 -17.20 -23.84
N SER A 279 -20.37 -16.30 -23.67
CA SER A 279 -18.95 -16.60 -23.81
C SER A 279 -18.34 -17.01 -22.45
N ALA A 280 -17.02 -17.29 -22.45
CA ALA A 280 -16.25 -17.50 -21.23
C ALA A 280 -16.08 -16.24 -20.38
N GLU A 281 -16.66 -15.10 -20.80
CA GLU A 281 -16.56 -13.83 -20.11
C GLU A 281 -17.94 -13.21 -19.88
N ALA A 282 -18.09 -12.56 -18.73
CA ALA A 282 -19.11 -11.55 -18.50
C ALA A 282 -18.46 -10.17 -18.45
N ARG A 283 -19.23 -9.14 -18.72
CA ARG A 283 -18.76 -7.74 -18.66
C ARG A 283 -19.44 -7.02 -17.52
N LEU A 284 -18.66 -6.43 -16.64
CA LEU A 284 -19.14 -5.52 -15.60
C LEU A 284 -18.92 -4.07 -16.03
N VAL A 285 -19.99 -3.31 -16.12
CA VAL A 285 -19.95 -1.88 -16.46
C VAL A 285 -20.39 -1.08 -15.23
N ARG A 286 -19.59 -0.09 -14.84
CA ARG A 286 -19.83 0.77 -13.67
C ARG A 286 -19.77 2.24 -14.07
N THR A 287 -20.70 3.05 -13.56
CA THR A 287 -20.66 4.51 -13.65
C THR A 287 -20.69 5.13 -12.27
N PHE A 288 -20.17 6.34 -12.14
CA PHE A 288 -19.99 7.00 -10.85
C PHE A 288 -20.74 8.35 -10.82
N HIS A 289 -21.11 8.81 -9.61
CA HIS A 289 -21.87 10.06 -9.43
C HIS A 289 -21.05 11.33 -9.68
N ASP A 290 -19.74 11.25 -9.51
CA ASP A 290 -18.78 12.35 -9.59
C ASP A 290 -18.34 12.70 -11.02
N GLY A 291 -18.97 12.10 -12.02
CA GLY A 291 -18.62 12.31 -13.43
C GLY A 291 -17.34 11.58 -13.86
N GLN A 292 -16.78 10.72 -13.02
CA GLN A 292 -15.68 9.85 -13.43
C GLN A 292 -16.08 9.03 -14.67
N PRO A 293 -15.11 8.68 -15.52
CA PRO A 293 -15.39 7.88 -16.70
C PRO A 293 -15.97 6.52 -16.32
N GLN A 294 -16.83 6.01 -17.17
CA GLN A 294 -17.34 4.65 -17.08
C GLN A 294 -16.16 3.67 -16.95
N ARG A 295 -16.25 2.74 -16.01
CA ARG A 295 -15.26 1.67 -15.85
C ARG A 295 -15.86 0.34 -16.23
N ASP A 296 -15.20 -0.33 -17.17
CA ASP A 296 -15.56 -1.67 -17.62
C ASP A 296 -14.54 -2.67 -17.12
N GLY A 297 -14.99 -3.86 -16.79
CA GLY A 297 -14.13 -4.98 -16.41
C GLY A 297 -14.66 -6.27 -17.00
N ALA A 298 -13.78 -7.12 -17.49
CA ALA A 298 -14.10 -8.48 -17.84
C ALA A 298 -14.11 -9.35 -16.56
N ILE A 299 -15.02 -10.32 -16.50
CA ILE A 299 -15.10 -11.34 -15.45
C ILE A 299 -14.97 -12.69 -16.14
N GLY A 300 -13.89 -13.43 -15.84
CA GLY A 300 -13.71 -14.79 -16.34
C GLY A 300 -14.72 -15.74 -15.69
N LEU A 301 -15.48 -16.43 -16.52
CA LEU A 301 -16.44 -17.45 -16.10
C LEU A 301 -15.82 -18.86 -16.12
N ASP A 302 -14.62 -18.97 -16.66
CA ASP A 302 -13.82 -20.18 -16.86
C ASP A 302 -12.67 -20.32 -15.84
N GLY A 303 -12.67 -19.50 -14.79
CA GLY A 303 -11.65 -19.49 -13.76
C GLY A 303 -10.36 -18.75 -14.13
N VAL A 304 -10.28 -18.17 -15.32
CA VAL A 304 -9.13 -17.35 -15.73
C VAL A 304 -9.37 -15.88 -15.37
N LEU A 305 -8.41 -15.25 -14.73
CA LEU A 305 -8.43 -13.79 -14.47
C LEU A 305 -8.33 -12.99 -15.76
N ARG A 306 -9.05 -11.88 -15.85
CA ARG A 306 -9.11 -11.00 -17.02
C ARG A 306 -8.85 -9.57 -16.59
#